data_31113c7667c1986c9d091fe253aec291
#
_entry.id   31113c7667c1986c9d091fe253aec291
#
_cell.length_a   1.000
_cell.length_b   1.000
_cell.length_c   1.000
_cell.angle_alpha   90.00
_cell.angle_beta   90.00
_cell.angle_gamma   90.00
#
_symmetry.space_group_name_H-M   'P 1'
#
loop_
_entity.id
_entity.type
_entity.pdbx_description
1 polymer ?
#
loop_
_entity_poly.entity_id
_entity_poly.type
_entity_poly.pdbx_seq_one_letter_code
_entity_poly.pdbx_strand_id
1 'polypeptide(L)'
;PILQGLNPAQRDAVVNYDSPSLIIAGAGSGKTRVLTSRIAYMIEQGIKPWNILALTFTNKAAESMRERIAQMLPDNRSRYIRMGTFHSVFSRILRENAEKIGFTDSFTIYEPSDCKNLLKTIVRELNLPDEKYKPNVLSSRISYAKNCLVTPGAYLANSTCAAEDRQAQIPEFGNIYNIYCQRCKRNGAMDFDDLLLQTNILLRDCPDVLARYQEQFQYILVDEYQDTNYAQYTICLLYTSDAADE
;
A
#
# COMPACT_ATOMS: atom_id res chain seq x y z
N PRO A 1 21.99 20.28 15.01
CA PRO A 1 20.96 21.08 14.35
C PRO A 1 19.60 20.37 14.29
N ILE A 2 19.55 19.07 13.93
CA ILE A 2 18.28 18.31 13.74
C ILE A 2 17.44 18.24 15.03
N LEU A 3 18.07 18.10 16.19
CA LEU A 3 17.38 18.01 17.48
C LEU A 3 16.99 19.36 18.07
N GLN A 4 17.38 20.45 17.44
CA GLN A 4 17.12 21.79 17.94
C GLN A 4 15.63 22.14 17.82
N GLY A 5 15.06 22.68 18.90
CA GLY A 5 13.65 23.07 18.94
C GLY A 5 12.66 21.91 19.06
N LEU A 6 13.14 20.69 19.34
CA LEU A 6 12.30 19.56 19.76
C LEU A 6 12.14 19.58 21.28
N ASN A 7 10.93 19.31 21.76
CA ASN A 7 10.69 19.08 23.18
C ASN A 7 11.29 17.71 23.63
N PRO A 8 11.38 17.43 24.93
CA PRO A 8 12.00 16.18 25.43
C PRO A 8 11.37 14.91 24.84
N ALA A 9 10.03 14.83 24.77
CA ALA A 9 9.33 13.66 24.23
C ALA A 9 9.56 13.49 22.72
N GLN A 10 9.56 14.59 21.97
CA GLN A 10 9.88 14.58 20.55
C GLN A 10 11.33 14.15 20.30
N ARG A 11 12.26 14.65 21.12
CA ARG A 11 13.67 14.28 21.03
C ARG A 11 13.89 12.80 21.32
N ASP A 12 13.24 12.29 22.34
CA ASP A 12 13.28 10.87 22.68
C ASP A 12 12.77 10.00 21.53
N ALA A 13 11.65 10.37 20.92
CA ALA A 13 11.10 9.70 19.74
C ALA A 13 12.01 9.76 18.49
N VAL A 14 12.87 10.78 18.37
CA VAL A 14 13.82 10.89 17.25
C VAL A 14 15.06 10.01 17.47
N VAL A 15 15.60 9.96 18.67
CA VAL A 15 16.88 9.29 18.94
C VAL A 15 16.75 7.79 19.15
N ASN A 16 15.61 7.30 19.62
CA ASN A 16 15.34 5.88 19.88
C ASN A 16 14.76 5.20 18.64
N TYR A 17 15.57 4.93 17.63
CA TYR A 17 15.16 4.32 16.38
C TYR A 17 15.56 2.84 16.22
N ASP A 18 16.24 2.25 17.19
CA ASP A 18 16.78 0.88 17.10
C ASP A 18 15.72 -0.21 17.34
N SER A 19 14.54 0.17 17.77
CA SER A 19 13.42 -0.75 18.02
C SER A 19 12.12 -0.24 17.38
N PRO A 20 11.19 -1.15 17.05
CA PRO A 20 9.84 -0.77 16.62
C PRO A 20 9.18 0.16 17.63
N SER A 21 8.64 1.26 17.18
CA SER A 21 8.00 2.25 18.06
C SER A 21 6.75 2.85 17.40
N LEU A 22 5.69 2.97 18.20
CA LEU A 22 4.48 3.68 17.85
C LEU A 22 4.43 5.02 18.59
N ILE A 23 4.40 6.12 17.85
CA ILE A 23 4.33 7.47 18.41
C ILE A 23 2.89 7.93 18.38
N ILE A 24 2.26 8.01 19.57
CA ILE A 24 0.90 8.49 19.74
C ILE A 24 0.94 9.95 20.17
N ALA A 25 0.34 10.83 19.35
CA ALA A 25 0.33 12.26 19.64
C ALA A 25 -0.91 12.93 19.02
N GLY A 26 -1.42 13.95 19.71
CA GLY A 26 -2.59 14.69 19.25
C GLY A 26 -2.36 15.49 17.97
N ALA A 27 -3.44 16.02 17.40
CA ALA A 27 -3.35 16.90 16.24
C ALA A 27 -2.51 18.16 16.60
N GLY A 28 -1.66 18.60 15.67
CA GLY A 28 -0.79 19.77 15.88
C GLY A 28 0.42 19.55 16.80
N SER A 29 0.62 18.33 17.32
CA SER A 29 1.75 18.00 18.21
C SER A 29 3.10 17.90 17.51
N GLY A 30 3.14 18.03 16.19
CA GLY A 30 4.37 17.96 15.40
C GLY A 30 4.80 16.54 15.00
N LYS A 31 3.87 15.58 14.90
CA LYS A 31 4.15 14.19 14.46
C LYS A 31 5.03 14.13 13.22
N THR A 32 4.63 14.82 12.15
CA THR A 32 5.39 14.84 10.89
C THR A 32 6.78 15.46 11.07
N ARG A 33 6.93 16.45 11.97
CA ARG A 33 8.24 17.00 12.31
C ARG A 33 9.11 15.97 13.00
N VAL A 34 8.56 15.21 13.94
CA VAL A 34 9.28 14.11 14.60
C VAL A 34 9.73 13.07 13.60
N LEU A 35 8.84 12.64 12.68
CA LEU A 35 9.14 11.65 11.66
C LEU A 35 10.28 12.11 10.74
N THR A 36 10.20 13.33 10.21
CA THR A 36 11.23 13.88 9.33
C THR A 36 12.55 14.11 10.04
N SER A 37 12.53 14.57 11.29
CA SER A 37 13.72 14.71 12.12
C SER A 37 14.35 13.35 12.44
N ARG A 38 13.55 12.32 12.72
CA ARG A 38 14.03 10.94 12.95
C ARG A 38 14.77 10.41 11.72
N ILE A 39 14.20 10.57 10.52
CA ILE A 39 14.86 10.15 9.27
C ILE A 39 16.19 10.87 9.09
N ALA A 40 16.20 12.20 9.21
CA ALA A 40 17.42 12.98 9.08
C ALA A 40 18.49 12.60 10.12
N TYR A 41 18.08 12.39 11.37
CA TYR A 41 18.96 11.95 12.45
C TYR A 41 19.57 10.58 12.18
N MET A 42 18.77 9.60 11.74
CA MET A 42 19.26 8.27 11.37
C MET A 42 20.34 8.34 10.31
N ILE A 43 20.17 9.20 9.28
CA ILE A 43 21.16 9.40 8.22
C ILE A 43 22.43 10.05 8.76
N GLU A 44 22.31 11.02 9.70
CA GLU A 44 23.50 11.60 10.39
C GLU A 44 24.24 10.57 11.25
N GLN A 45 23.53 9.58 11.81
CA GLN A 45 24.14 8.48 12.57
C GLN A 45 24.76 7.40 11.66
N GLY A 46 24.72 7.55 10.36
CA GLY A 46 25.37 6.64 9.41
C GLY A 46 24.45 5.62 8.74
N ILE A 47 23.14 5.64 9.03
CA ILE A 47 22.17 4.82 8.32
C ILE A 47 22.14 5.25 6.85
N LYS A 48 22.21 4.28 5.96
CA LYS A 48 22.21 4.55 4.53
C LYS A 48 20.81 4.99 4.08
N PRO A 49 20.67 6.08 3.30
CA PRO A 49 19.35 6.56 2.87
C PRO A 49 18.51 5.52 2.12
N TRP A 50 19.13 4.67 1.32
CA TRP A 50 18.45 3.61 0.56
C TRP A 50 17.95 2.45 1.43
N ASN A 51 18.36 2.39 2.71
CA ASN A 51 17.83 1.42 3.69
C ASN A 51 16.59 1.94 4.42
N ILE A 52 16.14 3.15 4.09
CA ILE A 52 14.98 3.78 4.70
C ILE A 52 13.83 3.81 3.70
N LEU A 53 12.68 3.30 4.12
CA LEU A 53 11.40 3.38 3.43
C LEU A 53 10.46 4.27 4.26
N ALA A 54 10.02 5.38 3.69
CA ALA A 54 9.08 6.30 4.33
C ALA A 54 7.77 6.37 3.54
N LEU A 55 6.67 6.00 4.19
CA LEU A 55 5.35 5.87 3.59
C LEU A 55 4.37 6.89 4.17
N THR A 56 3.55 7.45 3.31
CA THR A 56 2.46 8.35 3.65
C THR A 56 1.23 8.09 2.78
N PHE A 57 0.16 8.88 2.94
CA PHE A 57 -1.11 8.65 2.26
C PHE A 57 -1.38 9.59 1.09
N THR A 58 -0.72 10.75 1.03
CA THR A 58 -0.92 11.73 -0.03
C THR A 58 0.39 12.18 -0.66
N ASN A 59 0.37 12.46 -1.96
CA ASN A 59 1.54 12.97 -2.67
C ASN A 59 2.03 14.29 -2.07
N LYS A 60 1.11 15.16 -1.64
CA LYS A 60 1.44 16.43 -0.97
C LYS A 60 2.20 16.20 0.34
N ALA A 61 1.78 15.24 1.15
CA ALA A 61 2.48 14.90 2.39
C ALA A 61 3.88 14.34 2.10
N ALA A 62 4.00 13.45 1.10
CA ALA A 62 5.28 12.89 0.67
C ALA A 62 6.26 13.98 0.20
N GLU A 63 5.77 14.94 -0.57
CA GLU A 63 6.58 16.06 -1.06
C GLU A 63 7.02 16.98 0.08
N SER A 64 6.10 17.37 0.97
CA SER A 64 6.42 18.16 2.16
C SER A 64 7.45 17.49 3.07
N MET A 65 7.36 16.17 3.25
CA MET A 65 8.35 15.39 4.01
C MET A 65 9.72 15.43 3.32
N ARG A 66 9.76 15.23 2.00
CA ARG A 66 10.99 15.27 1.20
C ARG A 66 11.69 16.61 1.31
N GLU A 67 10.95 17.70 1.17
CA GLU A 67 11.48 19.06 1.30
C GLU A 67 12.07 19.33 2.69
N ARG A 68 11.36 18.94 3.75
CA ARG A 68 11.83 19.12 5.13
C ARG A 68 13.11 18.33 5.41
N ILE A 69 13.20 17.10 4.95
CA ILE A 69 14.40 16.28 5.11
C ILE A 69 15.57 16.87 4.29
N ALA A 70 15.31 17.35 3.07
CA ALA A 70 16.33 17.99 2.25
C ALA A 70 16.89 19.27 2.90
N GLN A 71 16.07 20.04 3.59
CA GLN A 71 16.53 21.21 4.35
C GLN A 71 17.42 20.84 5.55
N MET A 72 17.19 19.69 6.16
CA MET A 72 18.01 19.19 7.28
C MET A 72 19.29 18.49 6.81
N LEU A 73 19.32 18.00 5.57
CA LEU A 73 20.43 17.24 4.96
C LEU A 73 20.91 17.94 3.66
N PRO A 74 21.74 18.98 3.73
CA PRO A 74 22.10 19.81 2.58
C PRO A 74 22.96 19.10 1.52
N ASP A 75 23.48 17.92 1.81
CA ASP A 75 24.36 17.12 0.94
C ASP A 75 23.62 16.23 -0.07
N ASN A 76 22.34 16.48 -0.31
CA ASN A 76 21.48 15.74 -1.24
C ASN A 76 21.30 14.23 -0.93
N ARG A 77 21.71 13.73 0.24
CA ARG A 77 21.48 12.33 0.63
C ARG A 77 20.00 11.97 0.69
N SER A 78 19.13 12.95 0.97
CA SER A 78 17.67 12.74 1.06
C SER A 78 17.05 12.15 -0.22
N ARG A 79 17.63 12.39 -1.39
CA ARG A 79 17.13 11.87 -2.69
C ARG A 79 17.17 10.34 -2.80
N TYR A 80 18.01 9.69 -2.02
CA TYR A 80 18.18 8.24 -2.05
C TYR A 80 17.23 7.50 -1.08
N ILE A 81 16.45 8.22 -0.30
CA ILE A 81 15.42 7.63 0.54
C ILE A 81 14.28 7.16 -0.37
N ARG A 82 13.82 5.91 -0.18
CA ARG A 82 12.58 5.45 -0.83
C ARG A 82 11.41 6.06 -0.07
N MET A 83 10.77 7.06 -0.67
CA MET A 83 9.71 7.84 -0.03
C MET A 83 8.57 8.11 -0.99
N GLY A 84 7.36 7.98 -0.51
CA GLY A 84 6.16 8.27 -1.28
C GLY A 84 4.89 7.77 -0.61
N THR A 85 3.80 7.78 -1.35
CA THR A 85 2.57 7.10 -0.94
C THR A 85 2.74 5.60 -1.06
N PHE A 86 1.94 4.82 -0.31
CA PHE A 86 1.90 3.36 -0.45
C PHE A 86 1.77 2.94 -1.92
N HIS A 87 0.80 3.49 -2.63
CA HIS A 87 0.54 3.14 -4.02
C HIS A 87 1.70 3.50 -4.95
N SER A 88 2.31 4.67 -4.79
CA SER A 88 3.43 5.08 -5.66
C SER A 88 4.69 4.24 -5.44
N VAL A 89 5.00 3.90 -4.20
CA VAL A 89 6.16 3.07 -3.87
C VAL A 89 5.94 1.64 -4.34
N PHE A 90 4.78 1.05 -4.04
CA PHE A 90 4.52 -0.34 -4.37
C PHE A 90 4.21 -0.56 -5.85
N SER A 91 3.69 0.41 -6.58
CA SER A 91 3.61 0.32 -8.04
C SER A 91 4.99 0.19 -8.69
N ARG A 92 6.00 0.86 -8.14
CA ARG A 92 7.39 0.73 -8.59
C ARG A 92 7.95 -0.66 -8.33
N ILE A 93 7.75 -1.17 -7.11
CA ILE A 93 8.15 -2.53 -6.73
C ILE A 93 7.48 -3.58 -7.62
N LEU A 94 6.20 -3.40 -7.93
CA LEU A 94 5.47 -4.28 -8.84
C LEU A 94 6.05 -4.24 -10.25
N ARG A 95 6.41 -3.07 -10.78
CA ARG A 95 7.04 -2.96 -12.11
C ARG A 95 8.39 -3.67 -12.17
N GLU A 96 9.20 -3.52 -11.12
CA GLU A 96 10.51 -4.17 -10.99
C GLU A 96 10.39 -5.72 -10.96
N ASN A 97 9.21 -6.27 -10.61
CA ASN A 97 8.98 -7.70 -10.42
C ASN A 97 7.74 -8.22 -11.17
N ALA A 98 7.26 -7.49 -12.17
CA ALA A 98 5.97 -7.73 -12.80
C ALA A 98 5.82 -9.14 -13.38
N GLU A 99 6.86 -9.69 -13.98
CA GLU A 99 6.87 -11.04 -14.56
C GLU A 99 6.56 -12.12 -13.52
N LYS A 100 7.00 -11.95 -12.28
CA LYS A 100 6.76 -12.93 -11.19
C LYS A 100 5.29 -13.05 -10.80
N ILE A 101 4.48 -12.04 -11.10
CA ILE A 101 3.03 -12.02 -10.86
C ILE A 101 2.20 -12.13 -12.15
N GLY A 102 2.88 -12.41 -13.28
CA GLY A 102 2.25 -12.63 -14.59
C GLY A 102 1.76 -11.35 -15.27
N PHE A 103 2.47 -10.24 -15.05
CA PHE A 103 2.29 -8.96 -15.74
C PHE A 103 3.57 -8.57 -16.48
N THR A 104 3.49 -7.52 -17.29
CA THR A 104 4.65 -6.83 -17.85
C THR A 104 4.98 -5.60 -16.99
N ASP A 105 6.21 -5.12 -17.05
CA ASP A 105 6.64 -3.89 -16.36
C ASP A 105 5.88 -2.63 -16.81
N SER A 106 5.28 -2.71 -18.01
CA SER A 106 4.48 -1.66 -18.64
C SER A 106 2.98 -1.78 -18.38
N PHE A 107 2.55 -2.53 -17.37
CA PHE A 107 1.12 -2.66 -17.05
C PHE A 107 0.45 -1.29 -16.88
N THR A 108 -0.79 -1.20 -17.34
CA THR A 108 -1.61 0.01 -17.22
C THR A 108 -2.30 0.06 -15.86
N ILE A 109 -2.40 1.24 -15.26
CA ILE A 109 -3.23 1.46 -14.07
C ILE A 109 -4.56 2.05 -14.54
N TYR A 110 -5.65 1.32 -14.30
CA TYR A 110 -6.99 1.76 -14.65
C TYR A 110 -7.48 2.87 -13.73
N GLU A 111 -8.01 3.91 -14.34
CA GLU A 111 -8.76 4.96 -13.65
C GLU A 111 -10.12 4.45 -13.17
N PRO A 112 -10.77 5.09 -12.19
CA PRO A 112 -12.10 4.69 -11.72
C PRO A 112 -13.16 4.61 -12.83
N SER A 113 -13.06 5.45 -13.85
CA SER A 113 -13.93 5.42 -15.04
C SER A 113 -13.77 4.14 -15.87
N ASP A 114 -12.52 3.69 -16.05
CA ASP A 114 -12.21 2.47 -16.80
C ASP A 114 -12.78 1.24 -16.08
N CYS A 115 -12.57 1.19 -14.74
CA CYS A 115 -13.11 0.14 -13.88
C CYS A 115 -14.64 0.04 -14.00
N LYS A 116 -15.34 1.18 -13.90
CA LYS A 116 -16.80 1.24 -14.01
C LYS A 116 -17.29 0.84 -15.39
N ASN A 117 -16.61 1.25 -16.45
CA ASN A 117 -16.96 0.87 -17.82
C ASN A 117 -16.79 -0.63 -18.03
N LEU A 118 -15.71 -1.22 -17.52
CA LEU A 118 -15.50 -2.66 -17.56
C LEU A 118 -16.61 -3.41 -16.81
N LEU A 119 -16.98 -2.95 -15.61
CA LEU A 119 -18.07 -3.56 -14.83
C LEU A 119 -19.41 -3.46 -15.54
N LYS A 120 -19.75 -2.32 -16.17
CA LYS A 120 -20.97 -2.20 -17.00
C LYS A 120 -20.98 -3.20 -18.13
N THR A 121 -19.86 -3.39 -18.79
CA THR A 121 -19.72 -4.36 -19.89
C THR A 121 -19.96 -5.79 -19.40
N ILE A 122 -19.37 -6.16 -18.26
CA ILE A 122 -19.53 -7.49 -17.65
C ILE A 122 -21.00 -7.75 -17.29
N VAL A 123 -21.65 -6.80 -16.60
CA VAL A 123 -23.07 -6.91 -16.20
C VAL A 123 -23.97 -7.12 -17.42
N ARG A 124 -23.74 -6.35 -18.48
CA ARG A 124 -24.50 -6.47 -19.72
C ARG A 124 -24.30 -7.81 -20.42
N GLU A 125 -23.07 -8.29 -20.51
CA GLU A 125 -22.75 -9.58 -21.13
C GLU A 125 -23.31 -10.77 -20.35
N LEU A 126 -23.43 -10.64 -19.03
CA LEU A 126 -24.08 -11.63 -18.17
C LEU A 126 -25.62 -11.52 -18.18
N ASN A 127 -26.19 -10.57 -18.93
CA ASN A 127 -27.63 -10.28 -18.97
C ASN A 127 -28.22 -10.03 -17.56
N LEU A 128 -27.46 -9.36 -16.69
CA LEU A 128 -27.91 -9.03 -15.34
C LEU A 128 -28.62 -7.66 -15.32
N PRO A 129 -29.58 -7.45 -14.40
CA PRO A 129 -30.33 -6.20 -14.35
C PRO A 129 -29.45 -5.04 -13.83
N ASP A 130 -29.28 -4.01 -14.65
CA ASP A 130 -28.46 -2.82 -14.35
C ASP A 130 -28.89 -2.09 -13.07
N GLU A 131 -30.17 -2.17 -12.71
CA GLU A 131 -30.73 -1.55 -11.51
C GLU A 131 -30.17 -2.17 -10.21
N LYS A 132 -29.88 -3.47 -10.22
CA LYS A 132 -29.34 -4.22 -9.09
C LYS A 132 -27.81 -4.19 -9.08
N TYR A 133 -27.20 -4.39 -10.24
CA TYR A 133 -25.73 -4.48 -10.38
C TYR A 133 -25.12 -3.14 -10.81
N LYS A 134 -25.30 -2.13 -9.96
CA LYS A 134 -24.78 -0.77 -10.21
C LYS A 134 -23.26 -0.74 -10.16
N PRO A 135 -22.57 -0.17 -11.15
CA PRO A 135 -21.12 -0.15 -11.22
C PRO A 135 -20.43 0.45 -9.98
N ASN A 136 -21.02 1.47 -9.38
CA ASN A 136 -20.49 2.08 -8.15
C ASN A 136 -20.52 1.10 -6.96
N VAL A 137 -21.61 0.33 -6.83
CA VAL A 137 -21.76 -0.66 -5.76
C VAL A 137 -20.77 -1.81 -5.96
N LEU A 138 -20.68 -2.32 -7.18
CA LEU A 138 -19.74 -3.38 -7.55
C LEU A 138 -18.30 -2.94 -7.33
N SER A 139 -17.93 -1.75 -7.80
CA SER A 139 -16.60 -1.18 -7.62
C SER A 139 -16.21 -1.03 -6.14
N SER A 140 -17.13 -0.53 -5.30
CA SER A 140 -16.88 -0.39 -3.86
C SER A 140 -16.70 -1.74 -3.17
N ARG A 141 -17.47 -2.76 -3.54
CA ARG A 141 -17.34 -4.11 -2.96
C ARG A 141 -16.05 -4.80 -3.42
N ILE A 142 -15.65 -4.63 -4.68
CA ILE A 142 -14.36 -5.13 -5.19
C ILE A 142 -13.21 -4.46 -4.45
N SER A 143 -13.25 -3.14 -4.31
CA SER A 143 -12.25 -2.38 -3.54
C SER A 143 -12.13 -2.89 -2.10
N TYR A 144 -13.26 -3.08 -1.42
CA TYR A 144 -13.28 -3.62 -0.07
C TYR A 144 -12.64 -5.02 0.01
N ALA A 145 -13.03 -5.93 -0.88
CA ALA A 145 -12.46 -7.29 -0.93
C ALA A 145 -10.94 -7.26 -1.14
N LYS A 146 -10.45 -6.44 -2.09
CA LYS A 146 -9.01 -6.29 -2.34
C LYS A 146 -8.27 -5.71 -1.15
N ASN A 147 -8.82 -4.70 -0.50
CA ASN A 147 -8.22 -4.10 0.71
C ASN A 147 -8.22 -5.04 1.92
N CYS A 148 -9.12 -6.02 1.95
CA CYS A 148 -9.11 -7.12 2.92
C CYS A 148 -8.26 -8.32 2.46
N LEU A 149 -7.52 -8.22 1.35
CA LEU A 149 -6.70 -9.28 0.75
C LEU A 149 -7.51 -10.52 0.35
N VAL A 150 -8.78 -10.36 0.04
CA VAL A 150 -9.64 -11.45 -0.42
C VAL A 150 -9.60 -11.52 -1.94
N THR A 151 -8.90 -12.53 -2.47
CA THR A 151 -8.85 -12.79 -3.92
C THR A 151 -10.20 -13.28 -4.44
N PRO A 152 -10.48 -13.19 -5.76
CA PRO A 152 -11.71 -13.74 -6.34
C PRO A 152 -11.94 -15.22 -6.02
N GLY A 153 -10.89 -16.04 -6.05
CA GLY A 153 -10.98 -17.44 -5.69
C GLY A 153 -11.35 -17.67 -4.23
N ALA A 154 -10.72 -16.93 -3.31
CA ALA A 154 -11.05 -16.98 -1.88
C ALA A 154 -12.47 -16.47 -1.61
N TYR A 155 -12.91 -15.43 -2.33
CA TYR A 155 -14.27 -14.91 -2.23
C TYR A 155 -15.32 -15.95 -2.63
N LEU A 156 -15.13 -16.60 -3.78
CA LEU A 156 -16.04 -17.62 -4.30
C LEU A 156 -16.09 -18.88 -3.41
N ALA A 157 -14.98 -19.21 -2.76
CA ALA A 157 -14.92 -20.35 -1.84
C ALA A 157 -15.58 -20.07 -0.47
N ASN A 158 -15.90 -18.81 -0.16
CA ASN A 158 -16.43 -18.41 1.13
C ASN A 158 -17.98 -18.38 1.11
N SER A 159 -18.59 -19.31 1.84
CA SER A 159 -20.06 -19.41 1.95
C SER A 159 -20.71 -18.19 2.61
N THR A 160 -20.00 -17.50 3.51
CA THR A 160 -20.48 -16.27 4.14
C THR A 160 -20.58 -15.14 3.12
N CYS A 161 -19.55 -14.96 2.26
CA CYS A 161 -19.61 -13.99 1.16
C CYS A 161 -20.80 -14.27 0.23
N ALA A 162 -21.02 -15.53 -0.13
CA ALA A 162 -22.17 -15.92 -0.97
C ALA A 162 -23.52 -15.64 -0.28
N ALA A 163 -23.62 -15.79 1.03
CA ALA A 163 -24.83 -15.47 1.78
C ALA A 163 -25.08 -13.96 1.84
N GLU A 164 -24.04 -13.17 2.06
CA GLU A 164 -24.09 -11.70 2.06
C GLU A 164 -24.50 -11.16 0.69
N ASP A 165 -23.98 -11.73 -0.40
CA ASP A 165 -24.35 -11.34 -1.76
C ASP A 165 -25.82 -11.62 -2.06
N ARG A 166 -26.36 -12.76 -1.59
CA ARG A 166 -27.80 -13.06 -1.71
C ARG A 166 -28.65 -12.09 -0.90
N GLN A 167 -28.24 -11.77 0.31
CA GLN A 167 -28.94 -10.79 1.15
C GLN A 167 -28.91 -9.39 0.52
N ALA A 168 -27.82 -9.02 -0.11
CA ALA A 168 -27.68 -7.77 -0.84
C ALA A 168 -28.39 -7.79 -2.22
N GLN A 169 -29.04 -8.87 -2.60
CA GLN A 169 -29.72 -9.09 -3.89
C GLN A 169 -28.78 -9.01 -5.12
N ILE A 170 -27.52 -9.33 -4.95
CA ILE A 170 -26.49 -9.40 -6.00
C ILE A 170 -25.73 -10.73 -5.95
N PRO A 171 -26.41 -11.90 -6.05
CA PRO A 171 -25.79 -13.21 -5.90
C PRO A 171 -24.66 -13.50 -6.90
N GLU A 172 -24.64 -12.82 -8.04
CA GLU A 172 -23.58 -12.96 -9.05
C GLU A 172 -22.32 -12.11 -8.79
N PHE A 173 -22.27 -11.39 -7.65
CA PHE A 173 -21.15 -10.50 -7.38
C PHE A 173 -19.79 -11.23 -7.38
N GLY A 174 -19.69 -12.39 -6.75
CA GLY A 174 -18.44 -13.16 -6.73
C GLY A 174 -17.98 -13.57 -8.14
N ASN A 175 -18.92 -13.94 -9.02
CA ASN A 175 -18.63 -14.24 -10.42
C ASN A 175 -18.17 -12.98 -11.20
N ILE A 176 -18.85 -11.86 -10.98
CA ILE A 176 -18.46 -10.56 -11.58
C ILE A 176 -17.06 -10.17 -11.13
N TYR A 177 -16.74 -10.30 -9.86
CA TYR A 177 -15.41 -9.99 -9.30
C TYR A 177 -14.33 -10.84 -9.97
N ASN A 178 -14.58 -12.14 -10.14
CA ASN A 178 -13.65 -13.04 -10.81
C ASN A 178 -13.43 -12.66 -12.28
N ILE A 179 -14.50 -12.42 -13.04
CA ILE A 179 -14.42 -12.00 -14.45
C ILE A 179 -13.69 -10.65 -14.58
N TYR A 180 -13.99 -9.71 -13.69
CA TYR A 180 -13.34 -8.40 -13.67
C TYR A 180 -11.81 -8.53 -13.51
N CYS A 181 -11.35 -9.29 -12.53
CA CYS A 181 -9.91 -9.49 -12.29
C CYS A 181 -9.24 -10.23 -13.46
N GLN A 182 -9.90 -11.25 -14.04
CA GLN A 182 -9.37 -11.96 -15.20
C GLN A 182 -9.23 -11.04 -16.42
N ARG A 183 -10.19 -10.14 -16.66
CA ARG A 183 -10.12 -9.19 -17.77
C ARG A 183 -9.06 -8.12 -17.55
N CYS A 184 -8.94 -7.59 -16.35
CA CYS A 184 -7.84 -6.68 -16.01
C CYS A 184 -6.50 -7.35 -16.31
N LYS A 185 -6.28 -8.56 -15.84
CA LYS A 185 -5.03 -9.30 -16.06
C LYS A 185 -4.79 -9.56 -17.55
N ARG A 186 -5.80 -10.01 -18.29
CA ARG A 186 -5.68 -10.25 -19.75
C ARG A 186 -5.35 -8.96 -20.53
N ASN A 187 -5.84 -7.83 -20.06
CA ASN A 187 -5.57 -6.53 -20.66
C ASN A 187 -4.24 -5.90 -20.19
N GLY A 188 -3.46 -6.62 -19.37
CA GLY A 188 -2.23 -6.08 -18.77
C GLY A 188 -2.48 -4.86 -17.89
N ALA A 189 -3.60 -4.84 -17.18
CA ALA A 189 -4.02 -3.71 -16.36
C ALA A 189 -4.22 -4.09 -14.90
N MET A 190 -4.00 -3.14 -14.01
CA MET A 190 -4.33 -3.18 -12.58
C MET A 190 -5.21 -1.99 -12.26
N ASP A 191 -6.19 -2.16 -11.39
CA ASP A 191 -6.82 -1.01 -10.74
C ASP A 191 -5.96 -0.52 -9.56
N PHE A 192 -6.40 0.57 -8.93
CA PHE A 192 -5.65 1.18 -7.85
C PHE A 192 -5.49 0.26 -6.63
N ASP A 193 -6.51 -0.53 -6.30
CA ASP A 193 -6.46 -1.48 -5.18
C ASP A 193 -5.59 -2.70 -5.48
N ASP A 194 -5.44 -3.06 -6.76
CA ASP A 194 -4.52 -4.13 -7.19
C ASP A 194 -3.07 -3.82 -6.83
N LEU A 195 -2.67 -2.56 -6.77
CA LEU A 195 -1.30 -2.19 -6.44
C LEU A 195 -0.89 -2.73 -5.07
N LEU A 196 -1.79 -2.71 -4.10
CA LEU A 196 -1.53 -3.26 -2.75
C LEU A 196 -1.80 -4.76 -2.68
N LEU A 197 -2.86 -5.24 -3.30
CA LEU A 197 -3.18 -6.68 -3.34
C LEU A 197 -2.07 -7.47 -4.04
N GLN A 198 -1.64 -7.05 -5.22
CA GLN A 198 -0.58 -7.72 -5.99
C GLN A 198 0.78 -7.61 -5.29
N THR A 199 1.06 -6.54 -4.57
CA THR A 199 2.26 -6.44 -3.73
C THR A 199 2.25 -7.48 -2.62
N ASN A 200 1.12 -7.65 -1.91
CA ASN A 200 0.98 -8.69 -0.89
C ASN A 200 1.16 -10.09 -1.50
N ILE A 201 0.57 -10.37 -2.66
CA ILE A 201 0.73 -11.64 -3.36
C ILE A 201 2.19 -11.86 -3.76
N LEU A 202 2.85 -10.86 -4.34
CA LEU A 202 4.25 -10.92 -4.72
C LEU A 202 5.15 -11.28 -3.54
N LEU A 203 5.00 -10.58 -2.42
CA LEU A 203 5.83 -10.79 -1.24
C LEU A 203 5.54 -12.12 -0.54
N ARG A 204 4.29 -12.58 -0.55
CA ARG A 204 3.89 -13.88 -0.01
C ARG A 204 4.43 -15.04 -0.84
N ASP A 205 4.29 -14.95 -2.17
CA ASP A 205 4.53 -16.07 -3.09
C ASP A 205 5.96 -16.11 -3.63
N CYS A 206 6.75 -15.04 -3.46
CA CYS A 206 8.13 -14.93 -3.92
C CYS A 206 9.08 -14.60 -2.76
N PRO A 207 9.49 -15.61 -1.95
CA PRO A 207 10.36 -15.40 -0.78
C PRO A 207 11.69 -14.72 -1.09
N ASP A 208 12.23 -14.93 -2.28
CA ASP A 208 13.46 -14.26 -2.75
C ASP A 208 13.27 -12.74 -2.91
N VAL A 209 12.10 -12.33 -3.39
CA VAL A 209 11.75 -10.89 -3.51
C VAL A 209 11.57 -10.29 -2.13
N LEU A 210 10.83 -10.96 -1.24
CA LEU A 210 10.64 -10.52 0.13
C LEU A 210 11.98 -10.35 0.86
N ALA A 211 12.85 -11.36 0.82
CA ALA A 211 14.16 -11.32 1.47
C ALA A 211 15.03 -10.16 0.95
N ARG A 212 15.02 -9.92 -0.37
CA ARG A 212 15.76 -8.80 -0.97
C ARG A 212 15.28 -7.43 -0.44
N TYR A 213 13.97 -7.22 -0.34
CA TYR A 213 13.45 -5.96 0.16
C TYR A 213 13.55 -5.83 1.68
N GLN A 214 13.47 -6.92 2.44
CA GLN A 214 13.76 -6.91 3.89
C GLN A 214 15.22 -6.54 4.17
N GLU A 215 16.16 -7.04 3.38
CA GLU A 215 17.57 -6.65 3.47
C GLU A 215 17.79 -5.17 3.09
N GLN A 216 17.11 -4.70 2.03
CA GLN A 216 17.21 -3.33 1.56
C GLN A 216 16.57 -2.33 2.53
N PHE A 217 15.32 -2.56 2.93
CA PHE A 217 14.55 -1.64 3.78
C PHE A 217 14.61 -2.08 5.25
N GLN A 218 15.69 -1.75 5.90
CA GLN A 218 15.91 -2.07 7.32
C GLN A 218 15.08 -1.18 8.26
N TYR A 219 14.64 -0.01 7.78
CA TYR A 219 13.86 0.96 8.53
C TYR A 219 12.65 1.39 7.72
N ILE A 220 11.47 1.16 8.30
CA ILE A 220 10.20 1.54 7.70
C ILE A 220 9.51 2.53 8.62
N LEU A 221 9.19 3.70 8.08
CA LEU A 221 8.49 4.75 8.79
C LEU A 221 7.18 5.06 8.08
N VAL A 222 6.10 5.08 8.83
CA VAL A 222 4.75 5.33 8.30
C VAL A 222 4.16 6.53 9.02
N ASP A 223 3.83 7.57 8.27
CA ASP A 223 3.06 8.71 8.76
C ASP A 223 1.56 8.37 8.75
N GLU A 224 0.81 8.90 9.73
CA GLU A 224 -0.64 8.66 9.87
C GLU A 224 -0.99 7.16 9.90
N TYR A 225 -0.26 6.37 10.68
CA TYR A 225 -0.40 4.91 10.73
C TYR A 225 -1.83 4.44 11.08
N GLN A 226 -2.60 5.24 11.82
CA GLN A 226 -4.00 4.97 12.15
C GLN A 226 -4.91 4.88 10.92
N ASP A 227 -4.52 5.45 9.79
CA ASP A 227 -5.30 5.46 8.55
C ASP A 227 -5.01 4.25 7.65
N THR A 228 -4.13 3.34 8.08
CA THR A 228 -3.78 2.14 7.31
C THR A 228 -4.96 1.17 7.22
N ASN A 229 -5.20 0.64 6.02
CA ASN A 229 -6.09 -0.50 5.83
C ASN A 229 -5.34 -1.83 6.06
N TYR A 230 -6.08 -2.93 6.01
CA TYR A 230 -5.50 -4.27 6.26
C TYR A 230 -4.39 -4.63 5.27
N ALA A 231 -4.56 -4.31 3.97
CA ALA A 231 -3.54 -4.58 2.95
C ALA A 231 -2.24 -3.80 3.21
N GLN A 232 -2.33 -2.51 3.57
CA GLN A 232 -1.19 -1.67 3.94
C GLN A 232 -0.50 -2.16 5.21
N TYR A 233 -1.29 -2.48 6.23
CA TYR A 233 -0.80 -3.03 7.48
C TYR A 233 -0.02 -4.33 7.27
N THR A 234 -0.58 -5.27 6.49
CA THR A 234 0.06 -6.56 6.20
C THR A 234 1.39 -6.38 5.46
N ILE A 235 1.47 -5.45 4.51
CA ILE A 235 2.75 -5.14 3.85
C ILE A 235 3.78 -4.66 4.88
N CYS A 236 3.41 -3.75 5.77
CA CYS A 236 4.33 -3.27 6.82
C CYS A 236 4.81 -4.42 7.70
N LEU A 237 3.93 -5.34 8.09
CA LEU A 237 4.31 -6.51 8.89
C LEU A 237 5.30 -7.42 8.17
N LEU A 238 5.10 -7.68 6.87
CA LEU A 238 6.01 -8.54 6.09
C LEU A 238 7.44 -8.03 6.06
N TYR A 239 7.65 -6.71 6.18
CA TYR A 239 8.98 -6.12 6.27
C TYR A 239 9.57 -6.12 7.68
N THR A 240 8.74 -6.17 8.71
CA THR A 240 9.18 -5.98 10.11
C THR A 240 9.27 -7.26 10.90
N SER A 241 8.64 -8.34 10.41
CA SER A 241 8.66 -9.61 11.11
C SER A 241 9.82 -10.46 10.62
N ASP A 242 10.58 -11.01 11.57
CA ASP A 242 11.15 -12.34 11.45
C ASP A 242 9.97 -13.32 11.32
N ALA A 243 9.19 -13.18 10.25
CA ALA A 243 7.93 -13.89 10.01
C ALA A 243 8.19 -15.37 9.61
N ALA A 244 9.12 -16.01 10.31
CA ALA A 244 9.40 -17.43 10.19
C ALA A 244 8.83 -18.25 11.37
N ASP A 245 8.29 -17.62 12.42
CA ASP A 245 7.94 -18.31 13.68
C ASP A 245 6.56 -17.96 14.30
N GLU A 246 5.52 -17.64 13.50
CA GLU A 246 4.14 -17.71 14.02
C GLU A 246 3.16 -18.31 12.99
#